data_d0cc6492b1712601ec042c751f3c0bfc
#
_entry.id   d0cc6492b1712601ec042c751f3c0bfc
#
_cell.length_a   1.000
_cell.length_b   1.000
_cell.length_c   1.000
_cell.angle_alpha   90.00
_cell.angle_beta   90.00
_cell.angle_gamma   90.00
#
_symmetry.space_group_name_H-M   'P 1'
#
loop_
_entity.id
_entity.type
_entity.pdbx_description
1 polymer ?
#
loop_
_entity_poly.entity_id
_entity_poly.type
_entity_poly.pdbx_seq_one_letter_code
_entity_poly.pdbx_strand_id
1 'polypeptide(L)'
;MRKILLLFFVSSLFANNFEISPKNISQCKNQICKNILNHYANFMKKIEHESFIRKLELINSYLNSLMPRYDDFYNTNVDVWSTRSEFLRRGGGDCEEYAISKRDSLKDLGVDNQKCLLVVQEKKTKKYHMVLAVWENLHKEPLILDNLSFRVLPLSKRYDLVPEYCLMDGKYFKIKKDGISLEPINIRMQTYENLIKKEKEEKFWKN
;
A
#
# COMPACT_ATOMS: atom_id res chain seq x y z
N MET A 1 24.36 -44.61 -26.95
CA MET A 1 24.76 -43.28 -26.46
C MET A 1 23.52 -42.34 -26.50
N ARG A 2 22.90 -42.09 -25.36
CA ARG A 2 21.73 -41.19 -25.22
C ARG A 2 22.24 -39.77 -24.99
N LYS A 3 22.00 -38.85 -25.95
CA LYS A 3 22.29 -37.43 -25.80
C LYS A 3 21.23 -36.82 -24.86
N ILE A 4 21.64 -36.42 -23.64
CA ILE A 4 20.82 -35.62 -22.72
C ILE A 4 20.84 -34.18 -23.24
N LEU A 5 19.70 -33.71 -23.72
CA LEU A 5 19.49 -32.32 -24.12
C LEU A 5 19.15 -31.53 -22.84
N LEU A 6 20.14 -30.81 -22.30
CA LEU A 6 19.89 -29.84 -21.21
C LEU A 6 19.16 -28.62 -21.80
N LEU A 7 17.87 -28.55 -21.58
CA LEU A 7 17.08 -27.33 -21.79
C LEU A 7 17.41 -26.32 -20.67
N PHE A 8 18.26 -25.35 -21.00
CA PHE A 8 18.42 -24.17 -20.17
C PHE A 8 17.12 -23.34 -20.26
N PHE A 9 16.30 -23.40 -19.20
CA PHE A 9 15.23 -22.42 -18.99
C PHE A 9 15.90 -21.08 -18.63
N VAL A 10 16.09 -20.23 -19.63
CA VAL A 10 16.39 -18.81 -19.38
C VAL A 10 15.09 -18.18 -18.91
N SER A 11 14.87 -18.11 -17.60
CA SER A 11 13.87 -17.22 -17.03
C SER A 11 14.31 -15.79 -17.33
N SER A 12 13.71 -15.18 -18.35
CA SER A 12 13.83 -13.73 -18.57
C SER A 12 13.22 -13.04 -17.32
N LEU A 13 14.08 -12.63 -16.40
CA LEU A 13 13.75 -11.69 -15.35
C LEU A 13 13.37 -10.38 -16.07
N PHE A 14 12.08 -10.17 -16.31
CA PHE A 14 11.59 -8.85 -16.67
C PHE A 14 11.77 -7.97 -15.45
N ALA A 15 12.86 -7.20 -15.44
CA ALA A 15 13.03 -6.13 -14.46
C ALA A 15 11.86 -5.15 -14.62
N ASN A 16 11.18 -4.86 -13.54
CA ASN A 16 10.10 -3.88 -13.58
C ASN A 16 10.67 -2.51 -13.97
N ASN A 17 10.05 -1.86 -14.94
CA ASN A 17 10.49 -0.53 -15.34
C ASN A 17 9.90 0.52 -14.39
N PHE A 18 10.60 0.79 -13.27
CA PHE A 18 10.22 1.85 -12.34
C PHE A 18 10.57 3.25 -12.90
N GLU A 19 9.98 3.61 -14.02
CA GLU A 19 10.06 4.95 -14.59
C GLU A 19 8.70 5.65 -14.49
N ILE A 20 8.66 6.83 -13.87
CA ILE A 20 7.42 7.58 -13.68
C ILE A 20 6.84 8.00 -15.03
N SER A 21 5.53 7.80 -15.22
CA SER A 21 4.87 8.19 -16.47
C SER A 21 4.98 9.70 -16.72
N PRO A 22 5.14 10.15 -17.99
CA PRO A 22 5.18 11.56 -18.34
C PRO A 22 3.96 12.34 -17.84
N LYS A 23 2.78 11.70 -17.82
CA LYS A 23 1.54 12.28 -17.28
C LYS A 23 1.70 12.67 -15.81
N ASN A 24 2.28 11.80 -14.96
CA ASN A 24 2.50 12.11 -13.55
C ASN A 24 3.52 13.22 -13.35
N ILE A 25 4.60 13.24 -14.13
CA ILE A 25 5.60 14.32 -14.08
C ILE A 25 4.99 15.66 -14.50
N SER A 26 4.17 15.69 -15.56
CA SER A 26 3.53 16.93 -16.05
C SER A 26 2.53 17.53 -15.06
N GLN A 27 1.95 16.71 -14.18
CA GLN A 27 1.04 17.17 -13.13
C GLN A 27 1.74 17.77 -11.90
N CYS A 28 3.07 17.71 -11.84
CA CYS A 28 3.84 18.35 -10.78
C CYS A 28 3.86 19.88 -10.95
N LYS A 29 3.39 20.59 -9.94
CA LYS A 29 3.34 22.07 -9.92
C LYS A 29 4.71 22.71 -9.65
N ASN A 30 5.69 21.96 -9.12
CA ASN A 30 7.00 22.48 -8.74
C ASN A 30 8.09 21.39 -8.80
N GLN A 31 9.34 21.80 -8.62
CA GLN A 31 10.50 20.91 -8.65
C GLN A 31 10.50 19.91 -7.48
N ILE A 32 9.99 20.29 -6.30
CA ILE A 32 9.93 19.41 -5.13
C ILE A 32 9.10 18.15 -5.44
N CYS A 33 7.94 18.33 -6.06
CA CYS A 33 7.09 17.23 -6.51
C CYS A 33 7.85 16.29 -7.46
N LYS A 34 8.53 16.83 -8.48
CA LYS A 34 9.33 16.02 -9.41
C LYS A 34 10.45 15.26 -8.70
N ASN A 35 11.10 15.89 -7.73
CA ASN A 35 12.16 15.27 -6.94
C ASN A 35 11.60 14.10 -6.10
N ILE A 36 10.43 14.26 -5.47
CA ILE A 36 9.79 13.19 -4.70
C ILE A 36 9.48 11.99 -5.60
N LEU A 37 8.88 12.21 -6.77
CA LEU A 37 8.56 11.15 -7.72
C LEU A 37 9.80 10.41 -8.21
N ASN A 38 10.86 11.14 -8.58
CA ASN A 38 12.12 10.55 -9.05
C ASN A 38 12.83 9.78 -7.93
N HIS A 39 12.85 10.34 -6.72
CA HIS A 39 13.44 9.67 -5.57
C HIS A 39 12.70 8.38 -5.23
N TYR A 40 11.37 8.42 -5.27
CA TYR A 40 10.54 7.22 -5.09
C TYR A 40 10.82 6.16 -6.17
N ALA A 41 10.90 6.52 -7.45
CA ALA A 41 11.21 5.59 -8.52
C ALA A 41 12.59 4.92 -8.33
N ASN A 42 13.61 5.70 -7.96
CA ASN A 42 14.94 5.17 -7.66
C ASN A 42 14.94 4.26 -6.42
N PHE A 43 14.17 4.61 -5.41
CA PHE A 43 13.98 3.77 -4.22
C PHE A 43 13.34 2.42 -4.59
N MET A 44 12.27 2.41 -5.39
CA MET A 44 11.60 1.18 -5.86
C MET A 44 12.57 0.26 -6.63
N LYS A 45 13.38 0.81 -7.54
CA LYS A 45 14.44 0.06 -8.24
C LYS A 45 15.44 -0.57 -7.27
N LYS A 46 15.86 0.19 -6.26
CA LYS A 46 16.86 -0.27 -5.29
C LYS A 46 16.38 -1.47 -4.47
N ILE A 47 15.08 -1.52 -4.15
CA ILE A 47 14.52 -2.55 -3.26
C ILE A 47 13.80 -3.69 -4.01
N GLU A 48 13.82 -3.69 -5.34
CA GLU A 48 13.07 -4.66 -6.18
C GLU A 48 13.38 -6.12 -5.82
N HIS A 49 14.64 -6.42 -5.55
CA HIS A 49 15.11 -7.78 -5.28
C HIS A 49 15.25 -8.13 -3.79
N GLU A 50 14.78 -7.26 -2.91
CA GLU A 50 14.78 -7.54 -1.48
C GLU A 50 13.80 -8.66 -1.10
N SER A 51 14.04 -9.31 0.06
CA SER A 51 13.14 -10.33 0.58
C SER A 51 11.77 -9.76 0.95
N PHE A 52 10.75 -10.63 1.07
CA PHE A 52 9.39 -10.24 1.42
C PHE A 52 9.35 -9.32 2.66
N ILE A 53 9.89 -9.76 3.78
CA ILE A 53 9.89 -8.98 5.02
C ILE A 53 10.62 -7.65 4.84
N ARG A 54 11.77 -7.67 4.15
CA ARG A 54 12.56 -6.48 3.92
C ARG A 54 11.84 -5.45 3.04
N LYS A 55 11.09 -5.90 2.03
CA LYS A 55 10.20 -5.03 1.23
C LYS A 55 9.16 -4.35 2.11
N LEU A 56 8.49 -5.08 3.01
CA LEU A 56 7.50 -4.49 3.94
C LEU A 56 8.13 -3.41 4.82
N GLU A 57 9.27 -3.69 5.45
CA GLU A 57 9.97 -2.74 6.32
C GLU A 57 10.41 -1.49 5.58
N LEU A 58 11.02 -1.66 4.41
CA LEU A 58 11.55 -0.55 3.61
C LEU A 58 10.43 0.33 3.05
N ILE A 59 9.34 -0.24 2.53
CA ILE A 59 8.16 0.51 2.07
C ILE A 59 7.51 1.25 3.23
N ASN A 60 7.32 0.58 4.39
CA ASN A 60 6.78 1.24 5.56
C ASN A 60 7.63 2.43 5.99
N SER A 61 8.92 2.24 6.12
CA SER A 61 9.86 3.28 6.54
C SER A 61 9.93 4.44 5.55
N TYR A 62 10.03 4.14 4.24
CA TYR A 62 10.15 5.16 3.21
C TYR A 62 8.90 6.06 3.17
N LEU A 63 7.71 5.46 3.07
CA LEU A 63 6.49 6.24 2.98
C LEU A 63 6.22 7.01 4.26
N ASN A 64 6.52 6.44 5.44
CA ASN A 64 6.39 7.15 6.73
C ASN A 64 7.37 8.33 6.87
N SER A 65 8.40 8.44 6.03
CA SER A 65 9.29 9.62 6.02
C SER A 65 8.68 10.83 5.28
N LEU A 66 7.60 10.63 4.52
CA LEU A 66 6.85 11.72 3.89
C LEU A 66 6.00 12.44 4.95
N MET A 67 5.69 13.72 4.67
CA MET A 67 5.02 14.56 5.65
C MET A 67 3.53 14.20 5.80
N PRO A 68 3.03 13.96 7.03
CA PRO A 68 1.59 13.83 7.26
C PRO A 68 0.85 15.12 6.84
N ARG A 69 -0.24 14.95 6.11
CA ARG A 69 -1.13 16.03 5.67
C ARG A 69 -2.55 15.58 5.85
N TYR A 70 -3.22 16.18 6.81
CA TYR A 70 -4.62 15.91 7.06
C TYR A 70 -5.49 16.61 6.02
N ASP A 71 -6.58 15.97 5.62
CA ASP A 71 -7.60 16.60 4.80
C ASP A 71 -8.18 17.82 5.52
N ASP A 72 -8.45 18.88 4.76
CA ASP A 72 -9.05 20.11 5.30
C ASP A 72 -10.55 19.87 5.57
N PHE A 73 -10.83 19.13 6.63
CA PHE A 73 -12.16 18.71 7.06
C PHE A 73 -13.11 19.89 7.29
N TYR A 74 -12.53 21.09 7.51
CA TYR A 74 -13.31 22.29 7.77
C TYR A 74 -13.89 22.91 6.49
N ASN A 75 -13.34 22.59 5.31
CA ASN A 75 -13.75 23.23 4.06
C ASN A 75 -14.62 22.35 3.14
N THR A 76 -14.58 21.04 3.24
CA THR A 76 -15.26 20.16 2.27
C THR A 76 -16.27 19.17 2.85
N ASN A 77 -16.25 18.86 4.14
CA ASN A 77 -17.07 17.81 4.77
C ASN A 77 -17.06 16.46 4.03
N VAL A 78 -16.13 16.24 3.12
CA VAL A 78 -16.02 15.04 2.29
C VAL A 78 -14.61 14.47 2.45
N ASP A 79 -14.53 13.29 3.03
CA ASP A 79 -13.34 12.46 3.04
C ASP A 79 -13.05 11.98 1.61
N VAL A 80 -11.94 12.41 1.01
CA VAL A 80 -11.57 12.11 -0.38
C VAL A 80 -10.25 11.36 -0.42
N TRP A 81 -10.34 10.05 -0.54
CA TRP A 81 -9.14 9.22 -0.65
C TRP A 81 -8.38 9.45 -1.95
N SER A 82 -7.08 9.60 -1.81
CA SER A 82 -6.17 9.88 -2.90
C SER A 82 -5.43 8.62 -3.33
N THR A 83 -5.13 8.56 -4.63
CA THR A 83 -4.25 7.52 -5.16
C THR A 83 -2.81 7.72 -4.69
N ARG A 84 -1.96 6.70 -4.83
CA ARG A 84 -0.52 6.82 -4.58
C ARG A 84 0.12 7.97 -5.36
N SER A 85 -0.28 8.17 -6.58
CA SER A 85 0.23 9.24 -7.43
C SER A 85 -0.11 10.63 -6.87
N GLU A 86 -1.36 10.83 -6.43
CA GLU A 86 -1.80 12.06 -5.79
C GLU A 86 -1.06 12.30 -4.45
N PHE A 87 -0.92 11.25 -3.62
CA PHE A 87 -0.16 11.26 -2.37
C PHE A 87 1.30 11.68 -2.58
N LEU A 88 2.01 11.03 -3.50
CA LEU A 88 3.43 11.35 -3.78
C LEU A 88 3.59 12.75 -4.35
N ARG A 89 2.70 13.22 -5.25
CA ARG A 89 2.75 14.57 -5.79
C ARG A 89 2.50 15.64 -4.73
N ARG A 90 1.67 15.36 -3.73
CA ARG A 90 1.46 16.24 -2.57
C ARG A 90 2.61 16.17 -1.57
N GLY A 91 3.41 15.11 -1.61
CA GLY A 91 4.50 14.84 -0.67
C GLY A 91 4.02 14.30 0.67
N GLY A 92 2.85 13.67 0.71
CA GLY A 92 2.26 13.04 1.89
C GLY A 92 0.73 13.08 1.87
N GLY A 93 0.12 12.61 2.95
CA GLY A 93 -1.34 12.51 3.14
C GLY A 93 -1.68 12.12 4.58
N ASP A 94 -2.86 11.60 4.82
CA ASP A 94 -3.26 11.03 6.10
C ASP A 94 -3.23 9.49 6.11
N CYS A 95 -3.88 8.83 7.05
CA CYS A 95 -3.64 7.39 7.30
C CYS A 95 -4.04 6.50 6.13
N GLU A 96 -5.14 6.80 5.44
CA GLU A 96 -5.61 6.00 4.31
C GLU A 96 -4.68 6.12 3.11
N GLU A 97 -4.16 7.31 2.79
CA GLU A 97 -3.25 7.48 1.67
C GLU A 97 -1.90 6.79 1.91
N TYR A 98 -1.43 6.76 3.17
CA TYR A 98 -0.27 5.94 3.51
C TYR A 98 -0.54 4.45 3.29
N ALA A 99 -1.69 3.94 3.74
CA ALA A 99 -2.06 2.53 3.59
C ALA A 99 -2.22 2.15 2.11
N ILE A 100 -2.91 2.98 1.31
CA ILE A 100 -3.10 2.83 -0.13
C ILE A 100 -1.74 2.82 -0.85
N SER A 101 -0.89 3.82 -0.56
CA SER A 101 0.42 3.93 -1.21
C SER A 101 1.34 2.76 -0.88
N LYS A 102 1.31 2.24 0.36
CA LYS A 102 2.05 1.02 0.75
C LYS A 102 1.54 -0.22 0.00
N ARG A 103 0.21 -0.39 -0.09
CA ARG A 103 -0.41 -1.49 -0.84
C ARG A 103 0.05 -1.52 -2.29
N ASP A 104 -0.03 -0.38 -2.96
CA ASP A 104 0.30 -0.27 -4.38
C ASP A 104 1.81 -0.42 -4.64
N SER A 105 2.65 0.13 -3.75
CA SER A 105 4.11 -0.04 -3.83
C SER A 105 4.51 -1.51 -3.70
N LEU A 106 3.92 -2.24 -2.76
CA LEU A 106 4.18 -3.66 -2.56
C LEU A 106 3.70 -4.51 -3.73
N LYS A 107 2.54 -4.16 -4.33
CA LYS A 107 2.05 -4.81 -5.55
C LYS A 107 3.04 -4.66 -6.70
N ASP A 108 3.57 -3.45 -6.93
CA ASP A 108 4.54 -3.18 -7.98
C ASP A 108 5.88 -3.89 -7.75
N LEU A 109 6.24 -4.19 -6.50
CA LEU A 109 7.41 -4.99 -6.13
C LEU A 109 7.20 -6.50 -6.24
N GLY A 110 6.07 -6.94 -6.82
CA GLY A 110 5.73 -8.36 -6.97
C GLY A 110 5.37 -9.06 -5.66
N VAL A 111 4.94 -8.30 -4.64
CA VAL A 111 4.36 -8.88 -3.43
C VAL A 111 2.90 -9.20 -3.71
N ASP A 112 2.62 -10.42 -4.19
CA ASP A 112 1.26 -10.88 -4.55
C ASP A 112 0.46 -11.42 -3.37
N ASN A 113 1.07 -11.46 -2.19
CA ASN A 113 0.43 -11.84 -0.93
C ASN A 113 -0.85 -11.03 -0.68
N GLN A 114 -1.81 -11.66 -0.01
CA GLN A 114 -3.06 -11.01 0.38
C GLN A 114 -2.77 -9.73 1.19
N LYS A 115 -3.40 -8.65 0.78
CA LYS A 115 -3.27 -7.32 1.39
C LYS A 115 -4.65 -6.68 1.55
N CYS A 116 -4.88 -6.05 2.67
CA CYS A 116 -6.09 -5.26 2.85
C CYS A 116 -5.83 -3.90 3.51
N LEU A 117 -6.59 -2.91 3.11
CA LEU A 117 -6.71 -1.65 3.84
C LEU A 117 -7.55 -1.96 5.10
N LEU A 118 -6.90 -2.04 6.24
CA LEU A 118 -7.53 -2.42 7.50
C LEU A 118 -7.94 -1.17 8.27
N VAL A 119 -9.23 -0.99 8.43
CA VAL A 119 -9.77 0.02 9.35
C VAL A 119 -9.70 -0.53 10.76
N VAL A 120 -9.13 0.25 11.65
CA VAL A 120 -8.94 -0.06 13.06
C VAL A 120 -9.48 1.08 13.92
N GLN A 121 -9.81 0.80 15.17
CA GLN A 121 -10.03 1.81 16.19
C GLN A 121 -8.83 1.83 17.15
N GLU A 122 -8.26 2.99 17.39
CA GLU A 122 -7.25 3.16 18.43
C GLU A 122 -7.87 3.01 19.82
N LYS A 123 -7.32 2.12 20.65
CA LYS A 123 -7.90 1.84 21.97
C LYS A 123 -7.92 3.06 22.90
N LYS A 124 -6.90 3.89 22.83
CA LYS A 124 -6.74 5.06 23.72
C LYS A 124 -7.64 6.22 23.31
N THR A 125 -7.62 6.59 22.04
CA THR A 125 -8.31 7.79 21.54
C THR A 125 -9.74 7.50 21.07
N LYS A 126 -10.04 6.22 20.80
CA LYS A 126 -11.28 5.75 20.15
C LYS A 126 -11.49 6.29 18.73
N LYS A 127 -10.47 6.90 18.13
CA LYS A 127 -10.51 7.38 16.75
C LYS A 127 -10.31 6.23 15.79
N TYR A 128 -10.94 6.34 14.62
CA TYR A 128 -10.67 5.44 13.51
C TYR A 128 -9.34 5.79 12.86
N HIS A 129 -8.67 4.76 12.39
CA HIS A 129 -7.38 4.84 11.75
C HIS A 129 -7.29 3.77 10.67
N MET A 130 -6.49 3.98 9.64
CA MET A 130 -6.27 2.99 8.59
C MET A 130 -4.82 2.57 8.52
N VAL A 131 -4.62 1.24 8.45
CA VAL A 131 -3.30 0.61 8.29
C VAL A 131 -3.35 -0.39 7.14
N LEU A 132 -2.19 -0.78 6.63
CA LEU A 132 -2.11 -1.89 5.67
C LEU A 132 -1.82 -3.20 6.43
N ALA A 133 -2.68 -4.19 6.24
CA ALA A 133 -2.48 -5.56 6.70
C ALA A 133 -2.00 -6.43 5.54
N VAL A 134 -0.92 -7.20 5.73
CA VAL A 134 -0.32 -8.06 4.71
C VAL A 134 -0.10 -9.46 5.27
N TRP A 135 -0.66 -10.49 4.64
CA TRP A 135 -0.48 -11.88 5.04
C TRP A 135 0.74 -12.49 4.35
N GLU A 136 1.70 -12.99 5.12
CA GLU A 136 2.80 -13.79 4.57
C GLU A 136 2.26 -15.07 3.93
N ASN A 137 1.33 -15.72 4.62
CA ASN A 137 0.51 -16.82 4.12
C ASN A 137 -0.84 -16.85 4.85
N LEU A 138 -1.83 -17.54 4.29
CA LEU A 138 -3.21 -17.55 4.79
C LEU A 138 -3.43 -18.29 6.13
N HIS A 139 -2.39 -18.93 6.67
CA HIS A 139 -2.43 -19.64 7.96
C HIS A 139 -1.79 -18.86 9.10
N LYS A 140 -1.29 -17.65 8.81
CA LYS A 140 -0.69 -16.74 9.79
C LYS A 140 -1.50 -15.46 9.90
N GLU A 141 -1.40 -14.80 11.04
CA GLU A 141 -1.94 -13.45 11.19
C GLU A 141 -1.20 -12.43 10.31
N PRO A 142 -1.84 -11.32 9.91
CA PRO A 142 -1.20 -10.34 9.06
C PRO A 142 -0.12 -9.53 9.80
N LEU A 143 0.86 -9.08 9.03
CA LEU A 143 1.80 -8.04 9.41
C LEU A 143 1.19 -6.66 9.13
N ILE A 144 1.34 -5.75 10.07
CA ILE A 144 0.74 -4.41 10.04
C ILE A 144 1.79 -3.37 9.67
N LEU A 145 1.52 -2.63 8.60
CA LEU A 145 2.28 -1.46 8.18
C LEU A 145 1.44 -0.20 8.50
N ASP A 146 1.96 0.65 9.35
CA ASP A 146 1.26 1.80 9.92
C ASP A 146 2.10 3.08 9.75
N ASN A 147 1.47 4.21 9.42
CA ASN A 147 2.17 5.50 9.32
C ASN A 147 2.57 6.07 10.69
N LEU A 148 1.94 5.61 11.77
CA LEU A 148 2.30 5.97 13.15
C LEU A 148 3.37 5.05 13.75
N SER A 149 3.84 4.03 13.01
CA SER A 149 4.86 3.09 13.46
C SER A 149 5.85 2.73 12.34
N PHE A 150 7.14 2.91 12.59
CA PHE A 150 8.18 2.40 11.68
C PHE A 150 8.38 0.88 11.76
N ARG A 151 7.84 0.23 12.80
CA ARG A 151 7.94 -1.22 12.99
C ARG A 151 6.81 -1.92 12.26
N VAL A 152 7.16 -2.94 11.48
CA VAL A 152 6.21 -3.91 10.92
C VAL A 152 6.03 -5.02 11.92
N LEU A 153 4.82 -5.17 12.47
CA LEU A 153 4.50 -6.09 13.56
C LEU A 153 3.30 -6.95 13.20
N PRO A 154 3.23 -8.21 13.70
CA PRO A 154 2.00 -9.01 13.64
C PRO A 154 0.83 -8.29 14.32
N LEU A 155 -0.38 -8.53 13.85
CA LEU A 155 -1.60 -7.91 14.41
C LEU A 155 -1.74 -8.14 15.92
N SER A 156 -1.41 -9.33 16.41
CA SER A 156 -1.45 -9.68 17.84
C SER A 156 -0.47 -8.86 18.70
N LYS A 157 0.54 -8.22 18.10
CA LYS A 157 1.49 -7.33 18.79
C LYS A 157 1.09 -5.85 18.73
N ARG A 158 -0.01 -5.53 18.04
CA ARG A 158 -0.60 -4.19 17.96
C ARG A 158 -1.72 -4.07 19.00
N TYR A 159 -1.34 -4.13 20.27
CA TYR A 159 -2.27 -4.04 21.43
C TYR A 159 -3.03 -2.72 21.50
N ASP A 160 -2.54 -1.70 20.80
CA ASP A 160 -3.11 -0.37 20.67
C ASP A 160 -4.30 -0.29 19.71
N LEU A 161 -4.45 -1.29 18.82
CA LEU A 161 -5.45 -1.31 17.75
C LEU A 161 -6.56 -2.33 18.02
N VAL A 162 -7.78 -2.01 17.58
CA VAL A 162 -8.92 -2.92 17.51
C VAL A 162 -9.33 -3.02 16.04
N PRO A 163 -9.17 -4.17 15.37
CA PRO A 163 -9.59 -4.36 13.99
C PRO A 163 -11.11 -4.24 13.84
N GLU A 164 -11.56 -3.48 12.85
CA GLU A 164 -12.97 -3.32 12.52
C GLU A 164 -13.32 -4.06 11.23
N TYR A 165 -12.77 -3.62 10.11
CA TYR A 165 -13.00 -4.25 8.81
C TYR A 165 -11.88 -4.00 7.82
N CYS A 166 -11.80 -4.89 6.84
CA CYS A 166 -10.82 -4.95 5.75
C CYS A 166 -11.46 -4.54 4.43
N LEU A 167 -10.75 -3.73 3.64
CA LEU A 167 -11.11 -3.35 2.28
C LEU A 167 -10.12 -4.00 1.31
N MET A 168 -10.60 -4.87 0.44
CA MET A 168 -9.75 -5.62 -0.49
C MET A 168 -10.53 -5.94 -1.76
N ASP A 169 -9.97 -5.60 -2.92
CA ASP A 169 -10.52 -5.92 -4.25
C ASP A 169 -11.99 -5.52 -4.45
N GLY A 170 -12.37 -4.34 -3.94
CA GLY A 170 -13.74 -3.84 -4.01
C GLY A 170 -14.73 -4.52 -3.07
N LYS A 171 -14.25 -5.35 -2.15
CA LYS A 171 -15.07 -6.09 -1.18
C LYS A 171 -14.67 -5.70 0.24
N TYR A 172 -15.56 -6.05 1.18
CA TYR A 172 -15.42 -5.73 2.59
C TYR A 172 -15.46 -7.01 3.42
N PHE A 173 -14.57 -7.08 4.41
CA PHE A 173 -14.43 -8.26 5.26
C PHE A 173 -14.23 -7.85 6.71
N LYS A 174 -14.67 -8.69 7.62
CA LYS A 174 -14.31 -8.62 9.04
C LYS A 174 -13.22 -9.63 9.33
N ILE A 175 -12.21 -9.25 10.12
CA ILE A 175 -11.24 -10.21 10.65
C ILE A 175 -11.90 -10.95 11.81
N LYS A 176 -11.92 -12.28 11.76
CA LYS A 176 -12.47 -13.12 12.83
C LYS A 176 -11.61 -13.05 14.09
N LYS A 177 -12.15 -13.58 15.19
CA LYS A 177 -11.47 -13.62 16.51
C LYS A 177 -10.15 -14.38 16.51
N ASP A 178 -9.93 -15.26 15.53
CA ASP A 178 -8.67 -15.97 15.32
C ASP A 178 -7.53 -15.06 14.82
N GLY A 179 -7.85 -13.81 14.43
CA GLY A 179 -6.88 -12.86 13.86
C GLY A 179 -6.38 -13.19 12.46
N ILE A 180 -6.89 -14.25 11.83
CA ILE A 180 -6.39 -14.84 10.57
C ILE A 180 -7.46 -14.80 9.49
N SER A 181 -8.64 -15.33 9.80
CA SER A 181 -9.72 -15.56 8.84
C SER A 181 -10.49 -14.29 8.53
N LEU A 182 -10.88 -14.14 7.26
CA LEU A 182 -11.72 -13.05 6.79
C LEU A 182 -13.15 -13.54 6.53
N GLU A 183 -14.13 -12.78 6.99
CA GLU A 183 -15.54 -13.01 6.77
C GLU A 183 -16.15 -11.89 5.95
N PRO A 184 -16.77 -12.17 4.79
CA PRO A 184 -17.41 -11.14 3.98
C PRO A 184 -18.50 -10.40 4.76
N ILE A 185 -18.57 -9.08 4.61
CA ILE A 185 -19.61 -8.23 5.17
C ILE A 185 -20.25 -7.38 4.07
N ASN A 186 -21.54 -7.07 4.23
CA ASN A 186 -22.28 -6.27 3.26
C ASN A 186 -22.35 -4.81 3.71
N ILE A 187 -21.25 -4.09 3.51
CA ILE A 187 -21.18 -2.62 3.67
C ILE A 187 -20.72 -1.99 2.37
N ARG A 188 -20.91 -0.68 2.22
CA ARG A 188 -20.40 0.10 1.10
C ARG A 188 -19.88 1.43 1.59
N MET A 189 -18.73 1.84 1.02
CA MET A 189 -18.11 3.15 1.25
C MET A 189 -17.87 3.83 -0.10
N GLN A 190 -18.54 4.93 -0.31
CA GLN A 190 -18.44 5.68 -1.58
C GLN A 190 -17.00 6.15 -1.85
N THR A 191 -16.26 6.54 -0.80
CA THR A 191 -14.84 6.93 -0.88
C THR A 191 -13.96 5.81 -1.45
N TYR A 192 -14.16 4.56 -0.98
CA TYR A 192 -13.41 3.41 -1.50
C TYR A 192 -13.80 3.05 -2.94
N GLU A 193 -15.10 3.10 -3.28
CA GLU A 193 -15.55 2.87 -4.66
C GLU A 193 -14.97 3.93 -5.62
N ASN A 194 -14.92 5.19 -5.20
CA ASN A 194 -14.31 6.28 -5.96
C ASN A 194 -12.79 6.09 -6.12
N LEU A 195 -12.08 5.65 -5.06
CA LEU A 195 -10.67 5.32 -5.13
C LEU A 195 -10.41 4.23 -6.18
N ILE A 196 -11.13 3.11 -6.14
CA ILE A 196 -10.98 2.01 -7.10
C ILE A 196 -11.18 2.49 -8.54
N LYS A 197 -12.14 3.39 -8.77
CA LYS A 197 -12.36 3.99 -10.09
C LYS A 197 -11.14 4.81 -10.53
N LYS A 198 -10.62 5.68 -9.67
CA LYS A 198 -9.42 6.47 -9.95
C LYS A 198 -8.21 5.57 -10.27
N GLU A 199 -7.99 4.52 -9.49
CA GLU A 199 -6.86 3.59 -9.67
C GLU A 199 -6.91 2.85 -11.01
N LYS A 200 -8.11 2.49 -11.51
CA LYS A 200 -8.27 1.87 -12.83
C LYS A 200 -7.91 2.81 -14.00
N GLU A 201 -8.05 4.10 -13.80
CA GLU A 201 -7.75 5.13 -14.81
C GLU A 201 -6.29 5.63 -14.71
N GLU A 202 -5.60 5.30 -13.63
CA GLU A 202 -4.25 5.77 -13.34
C GLU A 202 -3.19 4.89 -14.00
N LYS A 203 -2.23 5.53 -14.68
CA LYS A 203 -0.99 4.92 -15.15
C LYS A 203 0.17 5.57 -14.41
N PHE A 204 0.62 4.93 -13.34
CA PHE A 204 1.70 5.50 -12.52
C PHE A 204 3.07 5.35 -13.17
N TRP A 205 3.38 4.14 -13.67
CA TRP A 205 4.63 3.86 -14.36
C TRP A 205 4.50 4.08 -15.86
N LYS A 206 5.64 4.32 -16.50
CA LYS A 206 5.76 4.32 -17.96
C LYS A 206 5.74 2.85 -18.45
N ASN A 207 4.87 2.56 -19.37
CA ASN A 207 4.79 1.26 -20.04
C ASN A 207 5.88 1.14 -21.09
#